data_92db95fd7958f867cc5191b303e4779b
#
_entry.id   92db95fd7958f867cc5191b303e4779b
#
_cell.length_a   1.000
_cell.length_b   1.000
_cell.length_c   1.000
_cell.angle_alpha   90.00
_cell.angle_beta   90.00
_cell.angle_gamma   90.00
#
_symmetry.space_group_name_H-M   'P 1'
#
loop_
_entity.id
_entity.type
_entity.pdbx_description
1 polymer ?
#
loop_
_entity_poly.entity_id
_entity_poly.type
_entity_poly.pdbx_seq_one_letter_code
_entity_poly.pdbx_strand_id
1 'polypeptide(L)'
;MNENRIDTVAYMNAFAFMPYITDSIYDIKELLSYFEKIVYGIVCTDTVDKLLLSELEQVQEVLRIMCKDMDNTLRYSEDTYDVLYNGYVNGMWVDKDFIEENIQKISTQISTFNKVQNQLLDMIDGMKGNYRLRNVETITQLYVPMANLSDAIFSFSDNYEHKFLYNLKAMFV
;
A
#
# COMPACT_ATOMS: atom_id res chain seq x y z
N MET A 1 -2.22 -39.45 4.94
CA MET A 1 -1.52 -38.16 4.90
C MET A 1 -1.75 -37.56 3.52
N ASN A 2 -2.52 -36.48 3.44
CA ASN A 2 -2.54 -35.69 2.22
C ASN A 2 -1.20 -34.95 2.16
N GLU A 3 -0.24 -35.51 1.46
CA GLU A 3 0.93 -34.75 1.05
C GLU A 3 0.40 -33.63 0.16
N ASN A 4 0.41 -32.40 0.68
CA ASN A 4 0.10 -31.21 -0.11
C ASN A 4 1.14 -31.13 -1.24
N ARG A 5 0.75 -31.65 -2.39
CA ARG A 5 1.61 -31.61 -3.58
C ARG A 5 1.73 -30.15 -4.03
N ILE A 6 2.94 -29.64 -4.00
CA ILE A 6 3.22 -28.26 -4.40
C ILE A 6 3.56 -28.23 -5.89
N ASP A 7 2.92 -27.34 -6.63
CA ASP A 7 3.32 -27.03 -7.99
C ASP A 7 4.61 -26.22 -7.97
N THR A 8 5.70 -26.82 -8.40
CA THR A 8 7.04 -26.24 -8.36
C THR A 8 7.15 -24.96 -9.22
N VAL A 9 6.49 -24.90 -10.35
CA VAL A 9 6.55 -23.73 -11.24
C VAL A 9 5.83 -22.56 -10.61
N ALA A 10 4.63 -22.77 -10.07
CA ALA A 10 3.87 -21.75 -9.37
C ALA A 10 4.63 -21.25 -8.12
N TYR A 11 5.26 -22.16 -7.37
CA TYR A 11 6.12 -21.80 -6.23
C TYR A 11 7.27 -20.89 -6.64
N MET A 12 8.04 -21.27 -7.65
CA MET A 12 9.19 -20.48 -8.11
C MET A 12 8.77 -19.12 -8.64
N ASN A 13 7.62 -19.04 -9.33
CA ASN A 13 7.08 -17.77 -9.80
C ASN A 13 6.66 -16.86 -8.64
N ALA A 14 5.96 -17.38 -7.63
CA ALA A 14 5.59 -16.63 -6.45
C ALA A 14 6.84 -16.11 -5.71
N PHE A 15 7.82 -16.99 -5.51
CA PHE A 15 9.08 -16.64 -4.85
C PHE A 15 9.84 -15.55 -5.61
N ALA A 16 9.94 -15.67 -6.94
CA ALA A 16 10.62 -14.68 -7.79
C ALA A 16 9.90 -13.31 -7.78
N PHE A 17 8.59 -13.28 -7.54
CA PHE A 17 7.79 -12.05 -7.49
C PHE A 17 7.87 -11.29 -6.17
N MET A 18 8.28 -11.95 -5.07
CA MET A 18 8.33 -11.34 -3.74
C MET A 18 9.17 -10.05 -3.66
N PRO A 19 10.38 -9.97 -4.26
CA PRO A 19 11.14 -8.73 -4.25
C PRO A 19 10.38 -7.53 -4.86
N TYR A 20 9.64 -7.76 -5.95
CA TYR A 20 8.84 -6.70 -6.59
C TYR A 20 7.70 -6.22 -5.69
N ILE A 21 7.07 -7.12 -4.95
CA ILE A 21 6.02 -6.77 -3.98
C ILE A 21 6.62 -5.93 -2.85
N THR A 22 7.73 -6.35 -2.28
CA THR A 22 8.43 -5.63 -1.22
C THR A 22 8.89 -4.24 -1.69
N ASP A 23 9.48 -4.14 -2.86
CA ASP A 23 9.91 -2.87 -3.44
C ASP A 23 8.73 -1.92 -3.68
N SER A 24 7.60 -2.44 -4.17
CA SER A 24 6.38 -1.65 -4.36
C SER A 24 5.85 -1.07 -3.04
N ILE A 25 5.93 -1.83 -1.95
CA ILE A 25 5.53 -1.35 -0.61
C ILE A 25 6.47 -0.22 -0.15
N TYR A 26 7.77 -0.37 -0.35
CA TYR A 26 8.73 0.70 -0.04
C TYR A 26 8.48 1.96 -0.85
N ASP A 27 8.18 1.84 -2.14
CA ASP A 27 7.85 2.97 -3.01
C ASP A 27 6.61 3.73 -2.50
N ILE A 28 5.57 3.00 -2.10
CA ILE A 28 4.38 3.61 -1.50
C ILE A 28 4.72 4.33 -0.20
N LYS A 29 5.51 3.74 0.67
CA LYS A 29 5.96 4.37 1.94
C LYS A 29 6.72 5.67 1.68
N GLU A 30 7.60 5.68 0.70
CA GLU A 30 8.37 6.86 0.32
C GLU A 30 7.45 7.97 -0.20
N LEU A 31 6.50 7.64 -1.07
CA LEU A 31 5.51 8.59 -1.58
C LEU A 31 4.59 9.14 -0.48
N LEU A 32 4.17 8.32 0.46
CA LEU A 32 3.39 8.75 1.63
C LEU A 32 4.19 9.73 2.49
N SER A 33 5.45 9.44 2.76
CA SER A 33 6.34 10.31 3.53
C SER A 33 6.55 11.65 2.83
N TYR A 34 6.74 11.63 1.52
CA TYR A 34 6.88 12.84 0.70
C TYR A 34 5.59 13.68 0.71
N PHE A 35 4.45 13.04 0.55
CA PHE A 35 3.15 13.71 0.63
C PHE A 35 2.93 14.36 2.00
N GLU A 36 3.22 13.64 3.08
CA GLU A 36 3.12 14.17 4.44
C GLU A 36 4.01 15.41 4.63
N LYS A 37 5.22 15.41 4.10
CA LYS A 37 6.13 16.58 4.14
C LYS A 37 5.55 17.79 3.41
N ILE A 38 4.90 17.58 2.26
CA ILE A 38 4.24 18.68 1.54
C ILE A 38 3.10 19.25 2.39
N VAL A 39 2.25 18.42 2.94
CA VAL A 39 1.13 18.84 3.81
C VAL A 39 1.65 19.58 5.03
N TYR A 40 2.68 19.05 5.69
CA TYR A 40 3.32 19.70 6.85
C TYR A 40 3.89 21.08 6.50
N GLY A 41 4.55 21.21 5.35
CA GLY A 41 5.08 22.48 4.88
C GLY A 41 3.96 23.53 4.69
N ILE A 42 2.81 23.13 4.17
CA ILE A 42 1.63 24.00 4.02
C ILE A 42 1.05 24.37 5.38
N VAL A 43 0.88 23.42 6.28
CA VAL A 43 0.37 23.65 7.66
C VAL A 43 1.23 24.63 8.43
N CYS A 44 2.54 24.65 8.21
CA CYS A 44 3.47 25.55 8.89
C CYS A 44 3.51 26.97 8.32
N THR A 45 2.76 27.27 7.24
CA THR A 45 2.70 28.63 6.69
C THR A 45 1.64 29.47 7.40
N ASP A 46 1.97 30.75 7.73
CA ASP A 46 1.08 31.67 8.43
C ASP A 46 -0.08 32.19 7.54
N THR A 47 -0.06 31.86 6.26
CA THR A 47 -1.04 32.35 5.26
C THR A 47 -2.27 31.48 5.09
N VAL A 48 -2.33 30.35 5.80
CA VAL A 48 -3.43 29.37 5.68
C VAL A 48 -4.57 29.73 6.62
N ASP A 49 -5.78 29.76 6.08
CA ASP A 49 -7.02 29.94 6.84
C ASP A 49 -7.19 28.82 7.89
N LYS A 50 -7.75 29.16 9.06
CA LYS A 50 -7.93 28.19 10.17
C LYS A 50 -8.82 27.00 9.78
N LEU A 51 -9.83 27.19 8.94
CA LEU A 51 -10.67 26.10 8.47
C LEU A 51 -9.90 25.17 7.52
N LEU A 52 -9.14 25.74 6.60
CA LEU A 52 -8.27 24.96 5.71
C LEU A 52 -7.17 24.25 6.51
N LEU A 53 -6.61 24.88 7.52
CA LEU A 53 -5.64 24.25 8.43
C LEU A 53 -6.21 22.99 9.08
N SER A 54 -7.43 23.06 9.61
CA SER A 54 -8.11 21.90 10.21
C SER A 54 -8.30 20.76 9.21
N GLU A 55 -8.68 21.07 7.97
CA GLU A 55 -8.84 20.06 6.90
C GLU A 55 -7.49 19.43 6.50
N LEU A 56 -6.43 20.23 6.41
CA LEU A 56 -5.07 19.74 6.13
C LEU A 56 -4.52 18.85 7.24
N GLU A 57 -4.82 19.17 8.49
CA GLU A 57 -4.46 18.34 9.65
C GLU A 57 -5.16 16.97 9.59
N GLN A 58 -6.41 16.92 9.12
CA GLN A 58 -7.12 15.66 8.89
C GLN A 58 -6.46 14.83 7.77
N VAL A 59 -6.07 15.46 6.68
CA VAL A 59 -5.29 14.79 5.61
C VAL A 59 -3.98 14.23 6.17
N GLN A 60 -3.27 15.00 6.97
CA GLN A 60 -2.02 14.58 7.60
C GLN A 60 -2.22 13.34 8.49
N GLU A 61 -3.30 13.30 9.26
CA GLU A 61 -3.60 12.15 10.11
C GLU A 61 -3.92 10.90 9.28
N VAL A 62 -4.67 11.03 8.20
CA VAL A 62 -4.95 9.92 7.27
C VAL A 62 -3.65 9.38 6.66
N LEU A 63 -2.73 10.24 6.24
CA LEU A 63 -1.43 9.84 5.70
C LEU A 63 -0.58 9.09 6.74
N ARG A 64 -0.60 9.50 8.00
CA ARG A 64 0.08 8.78 9.09
C ARG A 64 -0.48 7.38 9.31
N ILE A 65 -1.80 7.25 9.29
CA ILE A 65 -2.47 5.95 9.41
C ILE A 65 -2.08 5.03 8.24
N MET A 66 -2.06 5.55 7.03
CA MET A 66 -1.61 4.80 5.85
C MET A 66 -0.15 4.34 5.97
N CYS A 67 0.74 5.21 6.46
CA CYS A 67 2.13 4.83 6.70
C CYS A 67 2.25 3.65 7.68
N LYS A 68 1.48 3.68 8.77
CA LYS A 68 1.44 2.60 9.74
C LYS A 68 0.91 1.30 9.14
N ASP A 69 -0.13 1.38 8.34
CA ASP A 69 -0.71 0.23 7.66
C ASP A 69 0.27 -0.36 6.63
N MET A 70 1.05 0.50 5.95
CA MET A 70 2.12 0.04 5.06
C MET A 70 3.25 -0.69 5.81
N ASP A 71 3.61 -0.25 7.01
CA ASP A 71 4.58 -0.95 7.85
C ASP A 71 4.08 -2.36 8.20
N ASN A 72 2.82 -2.52 8.52
CA ASN A 72 2.21 -3.82 8.77
C ASN A 72 2.21 -4.70 7.50
N THR A 73 1.87 -4.12 6.37
CA THR A 73 1.86 -4.82 5.07
C THR A 73 3.27 -5.30 4.69
N LEU A 74 4.27 -4.47 4.92
CA LEU A 74 5.67 -4.84 4.71
C LEU A 74 6.05 -6.05 5.58
N ARG A 75 5.68 -6.05 6.85
CA ARG A 75 5.95 -7.18 7.75
C ARG A 75 5.30 -8.46 7.25
N TYR A 76 4.03 -8.42 6.83
CA TYR A 76 3.37 -9.61 6.28
C TYR A 76 4.04 -10.12 4.99
N SER A 77 4.53 -9.21 4.16
CA SER A 77 5.29 -9.54 2.95
C SER A 77 6.62 -10.21 3.30
N GLU A 78 7.35 -9.68 4.27
CA GLU A 78 8.61 -10.25 4.75
C GLU A 78 8.40 -11.63 5.38
N ASP A 79 7.36 -11.80 6.19
CA ASP A 79 7.01 -13.09 6.79
C ASP A 79 6.67 -14.14 5.71
N THR A 80 5.96 -13.74 4.68
CA THR A 80 5.64 -14.61 3.53
C THR A 80 6.91 -14.99 2.78
N TYR A 81 7.81 -14.04 2.55
CA TYR A 81 9.11 -14.33 1.93
C TYR A 81 9.90 -15.35 2.73
N ASP A 82 10.00 -15.17 4.05
CA ASP A 82 10.75 -16.06 4.91
C ASP A 82 10.20 -17.49 4.88
N VAL A 83 8.88 -17.64 4.87
CA VAL A 83 8.24 -18.97 4.77
C VAL A 83 8.53 -19.61 3.41
N LEU A 84 8.45 -18.87 2.31
CA LEU A 84 8.78 -19.38 0.98
C LEU A 84 10.27 -19.73 0.87
N TYR A 85 11.15 -18.90 1.39
CA TYR A 85 12.59 -19.17 1.38
C TYR A 85 12.95 -20.41 2.18
N ASN A 86 12.43 -20.53 3.39
CA ASN A 86 12.65 -21.69 4.23
C ASN A 86 12.07 -22.96 3.62
N GLY A 87 10.92 -22.87 3.00
CA GLY A 87 10.32 -23.97 2.25
C GLY A 87 11.21 -24.43 1.11
N TYR A 88 11.79 -23.52 0.36
CA TYR A 88 12.74 -23.82 -0.72
C TYR A 88 13.96 -24.58 -0.21
N VAL A 89 14.57 -24.09 0.87
CA VAL A 89 15.75 -24.73 1.50
C VAL A 89 15.43 -26.12 2.04
N ASN A 90 14.21 -26.32 2.54
CA ASN A 90 13.77 -27.59 3.17
C ASN A 90 13.00 -28.54 2.22
N GLY A 91 13.23 -28.43 0.92
CA GLY A 91 12.66 -29.35 -0.06
C GLY A 91 11.24 -29.02 -0.53
N MET A 92 10.89 -27.74 -0.58
CA MET A 92 9.60 -27.21 -1.08
C MET A 92 8.42 -27.49 -0.16
N TRP A 93 8.65 -27.67 1.12
CA TRP A 93 7.59 -27.80 2.10
C TRP A 93 7.18 -26.41 2.63
N VAL A 94 5.91 -26.10 2.59
CA VAL A 94 5.36 -24.81 3.05
C VAL A 94 4.09 -25.04 3.84
N ASP A 95 3.94 -24.32 4.94
CA ASP A 95 2.72 -24.29 5.72
C ASP A 95 1.62 -23.52 4.96
N LYS A 96 0.65 -24.29 4.44
CA LYS A 96 -0.46 -23.74 3.65
C LYS A 96 -1.32 -22.78 4.46
N ASP A 97 -1.64 -23.13 5.70
CA ASP A 97 -2.53 -22.33 6.54
C ASP A 97 -1.89 -20.97 6.87
N PHE A 98 -0.58 -20.96 7.13
CA PHE A 98 0.17 -19.73 7.36
C PHE A 98 0.17 -18.82 6.12
N ILE A 99 0.40 -19.40 4.94
CA ILE A 99 0.36 -18.64 3.67
C ILE A 99 -1.02 -18.07 3.42
N GLU A 100 -2.08 -18.84 3.60
CA GLU A 100 -3.46 -18.39 3.41
C GLU A 100 -3.82 -17.26 4.38
N GLU A 101 -3.38 -17.34 5.62
CA GLU A 101 -3.58 -16.29 6.63
C GLU A 101 -2.88 -14.98 6.22
N ASN A 102 -1.63 -15.05 5.78
CA ASN A 102 -0.88 -13.87 5.34
C ASN A 102 -1.48 -13.25 4.06
N ILE A 103 -1.91 -14.08 3.11
CA ILE A 103 -2.64 -13.61 1.92
C ILE A 103 -3.88 -12.81 2.34
N GLN A 104 -4.65 -13.31 3.28
CA GLN A 104 -5.86 -12.64 3.75
C GLN A 104 -5.53 -11.29 4.40
N LYS A 105 -4.48 -11.22 5.21
CA LYS A 105 -4.01 -9.97 5.84
C LYS A 105 -3.60 -8.93 4.80
N ILE A 106 -2.78 -9.31 3.81
CA ILE A 106 -2.32 -8.40 2.75
C ILE A 106 -3.49 -7.95 1.88
N SER A 107 -4.39 -8.85 1.50
CA SER A 107 -5.57 -8.51 0.70
C SER A 107 -6.50 -7.53 1.42
N THR A 108 -6.66 -7.67 2.73
CA THR A 108 -7.42 -6.74 3.57
C THR A 108 -6.76 -5.36 3.59
N GLN A 109 -5.44 -5.27 3.70
CA GLN A 109 -4.72 -4.00 3.65
C GLN A 109 -4.87 -3.30 2.30
N ILE A 110 -4.77 -4.02 1.20
CA ILE A 110 -4.97 -3.46 -0.15
C ILE A 110 -6.37 -2.87 -0.29
N SER A 111 -7.39 -3.57 0.17
CA SER A 111 -8.78 -3.07 0.18
C SER A 111 -8.92 -1.80 1.01
N THR A 112 -8.27 -1.74 2.17
CA THR A 112 -8.24 -0.56 3.03
C THR A 112 -7.55 0.62 2.34
N PHE A 113 -6.40 0.41 1.70
CA PHE A 113 -5.69 1.46 0.97
C PHE A 113 -6.51 2.05 -0.17
N ASN A 114 -7.22 1.21 -0.92
CA ASN A 114 -8.09 1.69 -1.99
C ASN A 114 -9.22 2.58 -1.46
N LYS A 115 -9.81 2.24 -0.31
CA LYS A 115 -10.83 3.08 0.35
C LYS A 115 -10.25 4.40 0.84
N VAL A 116 -9.13 4.35 1.54
CA VAL A 116 -8.49 5.54 2.13
C VAL A 116 -7.98 6.48 1.05
N GLN A 117 -7.41 5.95 -0.03
CA GLN A 117 -7.01 6.73 -1.20
C GLN A 117 -8.19 7.53 -1.78
N ASN A 118 -9.35 6.90 -1.95
CA ASN A 118 -10.56 7.58 -2.42
C ASN A 118 -11.02 8.65 -1.42
N GLN A 119 -10.96 8.38 -0.12
CA GLN A 119 -11.27 9.38 0.90
C GLN A 119 -10.33 10.59 0.84
N LEU A 120 -9.02 10.38 0.66
CA LEU A 120 -8.05 11.45 0.50
C LEU A 120 -8.35 12.31 -0.72
N LEU A 121 -8.68 11.69 -1.84
CA LEU A 121 -9.04 12.41 -3.06
C LEU A 121 -10.30 13.25 -2.86
N ASP A 122 -11.33 12.69 -2.24
CA ASP A 122 -12.57 13.40 -1.91
C ASP A 122 -12.31 14.57 -0.95
N MET A 123 -11.42 14.42 0.04
CA MET A 123 -11.02 15.50 0.94
C MET A 123 -10.32 16.63 0.19
N ILE A 124 -9.41 16.33 -0.72
CA ILE A 124 -8.69 17.31 -1.54
C ILE A 124 -9.66 18.04 -2.49
N ASP A 125 -10.54 17.31 -3.16
CA ASP A 125 -11.56 17.86 -4.04
C ASP A 125 -12.54 18.76 -3.27
N GLY A 126 -12.93 18.36 -2.07
CA GLY A 126 -13.75 19.15 -1.16
C GLY A 126 -13.10 20.47 -0.75
N MET A 127 -11.80 20.43 -0.40
CA MET A 127 -11.02 21.63 -0.11
C MET A 127 -10.96 22.56 -1.32
N LYS A 128 -10.68 22.04 -2.53
CA LYS A 128 -10.66 22.85 -3.76
C LYS A 128 -11.99 23.53 -4.02
N GLY A 129 -13.12 22.83 -3.82
CA GLY A 129 -14.44 23.38 -3.97
C GLY A 129 -14.74 24.52 -2.99
N ASN A 130 -14.34 24.36 -1.72
CA ASN A 130 -14.60 25.32 -0.64
C ASN A 130 -13.69 26.55 -0.69
N TYR A 131 -12.44 26.41 -1.18
CA TYR A 131 -11.41 27.46 -1.13
C TYR A 131 -10.94 27.92 -2.52
N ARG A 132 -11.73 27.66 -3.56
CA ARG A 132 -11.38 27.86 -4.96
C ARG A 132 -10.77 29.24 -5.28
N LEU A 133 -11.19 30.30 -4.59
CA LEU A 133 -10.76 31.66 -4.89
C LEU A 133 -9.56 32.12 -4.03
N ARG A 134 -9.34 31.52 -2.85
CA ARG A 134 -8.34 31.96 -1.89
C ARG A 134 -7.08 31.14 -1.88
N ASN A 135 -7.20 29.81 -1.91
CA ASN A 135 -6.10 28.86 -1.66
C ASN A 135 -5.94 27.85 -2.81
N VAL A 136 -6.36 28.19 -4.02
CA VAL A 136 -6.31 27.28 -5.17
C VAL A 136 -4.90 26.75 -5.46
N GLU A 137 -3.88 27.61 -5.38
CA GLU A 137 -2.50 27.19 -5.61
C GLU A 137 -1.99 26.25 -4.54
N THR A 138 -2.31 26.54 -3.28
CA THR A 138 -1.96 25.72 -2.13
C THR A 138 -2.59 24.32 -2.24
N ILE A 139 -3.87 24.25 -2.54
CA ILE A 139 -4.59 22.98 -2.67
C ILE A 139 -4.14 22.21 -3.92
N THR A 140 -3.87 22.91 -5.01
CA THR A 140 -3.39 22.30 -6.26
C THR A 140 -2.07 21.56 -6.07
N GLN A 141 -1.21 22.00 -5.16
CA GLN A 141 0.04 21.30 -4.82
C GLN A 141 -0.17 19.87 -4.28
N LEU A 142 -1.37 19.57 -3.78
CA LEU A 142 -1.70 18.24 -3.23
C LEU A 142 -2.04 17.21 -4.34
N TYR A 143 -2.41 17.65 -5.53
CA TYR A 143 -2.86 16.75 -6.61
C TYR A 143 -1.73 15.92 -7.20
N VAL A 144 -0.52 16.45 -7.33
CA VAL A 144 0.63 15.70 -7.87
C VAL A 144 1.03 14.55 -6.94
N PRO A 145 1.28 14.78 -5.64
CA PRO A 145 1.58 13.67 -4.73
C PRO A 145 0.42 12.68 -4.62
N MET A 146 -0.85 13.15 -4.70
CA MET A 146 -2.01 12.28 -4.69
C MET A 146 -2.07 11.37 -5.93
N ALA A 147 -1.82 11.91 -7.12
CA ALA A 147 -1.78 11.14 -8.35
C ALA A 147 -0.65 10.09 -8.31
N ASN A 148 0.54 10.47 -7.86
CA ASN A 148 1.67 9.55 -7.73
C ASN A 148 1.38 8.42 -6.74
N LEU A 149 0.75 8.73 -5.61
CA LEU A 149 0.32 7.74 -4.63
C LEU A 149 -0.73 6.79 -5.22
N SER A 150 -1.73 7.31 -5.93
CA SER A 150 -2.76 6.51 -6.59
C SER A 150 -2.17 5.54 -7.61
N ASP A 151 -1.23 6.00 -8.44
CA ASP A 151 -0.57 5.17 -9.43
C ASP A 151 0.26 4.06 -8.76
N ALA A 152 0.97 4.36 -7.69
CA ALA A 152 1.76 3.38 -6.95
C ALA A 152 0.89 2.32 -6.27
N ILE A 153 -0.24 2.72 -5.66
CA ILE A 153 -1.20 1.80 -5.04
C ILE A 153 -1.84 0.91 -6.10
N PHE A 154 -2.22 1.47 -7.24
CA PHE A 154 -2.78 0.70 -8.35
C PHE A 154 -1.78 -0.34 -8.88
N SER A 155 -0.54 0.05 -9.13
CA SER A 155 0.52 -0.87 -9.59
C SER A 155 0.79 -1.97 -8.58
N PHE A 156 0.83 -1.65 -7.30
CA PHE A 156 0.99 -2.64 -6.24
C PHE A 156 -0.17 -3.64 -6.21
N SER A 157 -1.42 -3.16 -6.22
CA SER A 157 -2.61 -4.00 -6.24
C SER A 157 -2.64 -4.92 -7.46
N ASP A 158 -2.34 -4.39 -8.65
CA ASP A 158 -2.34 -5.14 -9.90
C ASP A 158 -1.27 -6.24 -9.89
N ASN A 159 -0.05 -5.92 -9.51
CA ASN A 159 1.04 -6.89 -9.40
C ASN A 159 0.77 -7.96 -8.33
N TYR A 160 0.21 -7.55 -7.19
CA TYR A 160 -0.14 -8.48 -6.13
C TYR A 160 -1.24 -9.45 -6.57
N GLU A 161 -2.36 -8.97 -7.08
CA GLU A 161 -3.52 -9.79 -7.42
C GLU A 161 -3.29 -10.67 -8.64
N HIS A 162 -2.75 -10.11 -9.72
CA HIS A 162 -2.66 -10.80 -11.01
C HIS A 162 -1.39 -11.61 -11.21
N LYS A 163 -0.34 -11.31 -10.46
CA LYS A 163 0.95 -12.01 -10.62
C LYS A 163 1.31 -12.83 -9.39
N PHE A 164 1.44 -12.18 -8.25
CA PHE A 164 1.89 -12.87 -7.03
C PHE A 164 0.82 -13.81 -6.46
N LEU A 165 -0.37 -13.29 -6.19
CA LEU A 165 -1.46 -14.04 -5.59
C LEU A 165 -1.92 -15.20 -6.47
N TYR A 166 -1.97 -14.98 -7.77
CA TYR A 166 -2.31 -16.03 -8.74
C TYR A 166 -1.36 -17.24 -8.63
N ASN A 167 -0.05 -17.00 -8.61
CA ASN A 167 0.94 -18.07 -8.47
C ASN A 167 0.90 -18.69 -7.08
N LEU A 168 0.69 -17.90 -6.05
CA LEU A 168 0.62 -18.38 -4.68
C LEU A 168 -0.55 -19.33 -4.45
N LYS A 169 -1.73 -19.02 -5.02
CA LYS A 169 -2.89 -19.90 -4.96
C LYS A 169 -2.71 -21.16 -5.83
N ALA A 170 -2.09 -21.02 -7.00
CA ALA A 170 -1.81 -22.15 -7.89
C ALA A 170 -0.76 -23.12 -7.33
N MET A 171 0.04 -22.67 -6.36
CA MET A 171 1.07 -23.49 -5.72
C MET A 171 0.50 -24.72 -5.01
N PHE A 172 -0.67 -24.58 -4.41
CA PHE A 172 -1.35 -25.67 -3.70
C PHE A 172 -2.31 -26.40 -4.65
N VAL A 173 -1.89 -27.56 -5.08
CA VAL A 173 -2.67 -28.38 -6.00
C VAL A 173 -3.57 -29.35 -5.24
#